data_49ca9ac45caff32f097e38e154b895bc
#
_entry.id   49ca9ac45caff32f097e38e154b895bc
#
_cell.length_a   1.000
_cell.length_b   1.000
_cell.length_c   1.000
_cell.angle_alpha   90.00
_cell.angle_beta   90.00
_cell.angle_gamma   90.00
#
_symmetry.space_group_name_H-M   'P 1'
#
loop_
_entity.id
_entity.type
_entity.pdbx_description
1 polymer ?
#
loop_
_entity_poly.entity_id
_entity_poly.type
_entity_poly.pdbx_seq_one_letter_code
_entity_poly.pdbx_strand_id
1 'polypeptide(L)'
;MSQTSYSLATTQAFEGKVEDLSSCIYENATAEGALPVGKLLQKGTTDGEAKPIAALPAADDDSVANAGDIASAASAQRLFGDSFTGATYAAGKIVPAQRLMFTLNNHADWDATIMKVKYLTAGGDIVIEDVPIPDSGNTILYTEGNASMLLELYIPAQSGTNGTMLVGTDPTTYALSRDSYPGIASNPGFREPYAAATPIADNQTFNLIRKGKIWVVVEVAVVKGAPAYVRMVESGADVRGQFRGSYAANFALYPNARFLTTQATADGLALLELS
;
A
#
# COMPACT_ATOMS: atom_id res chain seq x y z
N MET A 1 -29.98 -0.19 -49.97
CA MET A 1 -28.70 0.52 -49.78
C MET A 1 -27.85 -0.33 -48.86
N SER A 2 -26.77 -0.93 -49.38
CA SER A 2 -25.84 -1.71 -48.54
C SER A 2 -24.84 -0.77 -47.91
N GLN A 3 -24.69 -0.79 -46.63
CA GLN A 3 -23.67 -0.04 -45.90
C GLN A 3 -22.28 -0.65 -46.20
N THR A 4 -21.49 0.05 -47.02
CA THR A 4 -20.23 -0.47 -47.56
C THR A 4 -18.97 -0.01 -46.82
N SER A 5 -19.11 0.70 -45.72
CA SER A 5 -17.99 1.05 -44.84
C SER A 5 -18.39 1.05 -43.38
N TYR A 6 -17.85 0.13 -42.63
CA TYR A 6 -17.75 0.26 -41.18
C TYR A 6 -16.49 1.06 -40.88
N SER A 7 -16.63 2.25 -40.34
CA SER A 7 -15.51 2.93 -39.71
C SER A 7 -15.08 2.08 -38.53
N LEU A 8 -14.02 1.31 -38.69
CA LEU A 8 -13.22 0.77 -37.61
C LEU A 8 -12.45 1.95 -36.96
N ALA A 9 -13.17 2.91 -36.43
CA ALA A 9 -12.58 3.81 -35.46
C ALA A 9 -12.15 2.94 -34.28
N THR A 10 -10.86 2.59 -34.23
CA THR A 10 -10.24 2.06 -33.03
C THR A 10 -10.59 3.04 -31.93
N THR A 11 -11.44 2.63 -31.01
CA THR A 11 -11.88 3.47 -29.89
C THR A 11 -10.62 3.97 -29.21
N GLN A 12 -10.43 5.30 -29.20
CA GLN A 12 -9.26 5.94 -28.61
C GLN A 12 -9.07 5.46 -27.19
N ALA A 13 -7.83 5.20 -26.80
CA ALA A 13 -7.51 4.85 -25.43
C ALA A 13 -7.83 6.04 -24.51
N PHE A 14 -8.39 5.76 -23.34
CA PHE A 14 -8.64 6.73 -22.29
C PHE A 14 -8.40 6.05 -20.92
N GLU A 15 -8.15 6.83 -19.90
CA GLU A 15 -7.89 6.31 -18.56
C GLU A 15 -9.05 5.46 -18.04
N GLY A 16 -8.72 4.29 -17.49
CA GLY A 16 -9.72 3.33 -17.00
C GLY A 16 -10.40 2.50 -18.08
N LYS A 17 -10.08 2.70 -19.38
CA LYS A 17 -10.59 1.83 -20.45
C LYS A 17 -9.99 0.44 -20.35
N VAL A 18 -10.85 -0.57 -20.36
CA VAL A 18 -10.45 -1.96 -20.45
C VAL A 18 -10.23 -2.34 -21.91
N GLU A 19 -9.07 -2.94 -22.22
CA GLU A 19 -8.70 -3.26 -23.60
C GLU A 19 -9.35 -4.56 -24.08
N ASP A 20 -9.44 -5.56 -23.22
CA ASP A 20 -9.98 -6.86 -23.58
C ASP A 20 -10.84 -7.40 -22.46
N LEU A 21 -12.15 -7.47 -22.71
CA LEU A 21 -13.13 -7.95 -21.73
C LEU A 21 -13.08 -9.46 -21.51
N SER A 22 -12.57 -10.22 -22.49
CA SER A 22 -12.62 -11.69 -22.47
C SER A 22 -11.66 -12.31 -21.45
N SER A 23 -10.59 -11.59 -21.10
CA SER A 23 -9.56 -12.05 -20.16
C SER A 23 -9.61 -11.33 -18.80
N CYS A 24 -10.62 -10.49 -18.57
CA CYS A 24 -10.73 -9.68 -17.37
C CYS A 24 -11.56 -10.34 -16.27
N ILE A 25 -11.10 -10.20 -15.03
CA ILE A 25 -11.88 -10.50 -13.83
C ILE A 25 -12.32 -9.17 -13.23
N TYR A 26 -13.63 -9.01 -13.20
CA TYR A 26 -14.31 -7.86 -12.59
C TYR A 26 -14.91 -8.24 -11.26
N GLU A 27 -14.92 -7.29 -10.36
CA GLU A 27 -15.70 -7.31 -9.14
C GLU A 27 -16.57 -6.05 -9.10
N ASN A 28 -17.84 -6.21 -8.78
CA ASN A 28 -18.68 -5.05 -8.52
C ASN A 28 -18.38 -4.55 -7.11
N ALA A 29 -18.04 -3.28 -7.02
CA ALA A 29 -17.76 -2.63 -5.75
C ALA A 29 -18.62 -1.37 -5.62
N THR A 30 -18.84 -0.93 -4.39
CA THR A 30 -19.49 0.35 -4.07
C THR A 30 -18.42 1.36 -3.68
N ALA A 31 -18.55 2.58 -4.14
CA ALA A 31 -17.60 3.64 -3.83
C ALA A 31 -17.80 4.15 -2.40
N GLU A 32 -16.75 4.11 -1.59
CA GLU A 32 -16.65 4.81 -0.31
C GLU A 32 -15.91 6.13 -0.56
N GLY A 33 -16.66 7.20 -0.75
CA GLY A 33 -16.17 8.49 -1.21
C GLY A 33 -16.02 8.60 -2.74
N ALA A 34 -15.65 9.77 -3.22
CA ALA A 34 -15.43 9.98 -4.65
C ALA A 34 -14.14 9.24 -5.12
N LEU A 35 -14.26 8.37 -6.13
CA LEU A 35 -13.18 7.54 -6.62
C LEU A 35 -12.61 8.04 -7.94
N PRO A 36 -11.28 8.16 -8.07
CA PRO A 36 -10.65 8.42 -9.36
C PRO A 36 -10.67 7.15 -10.24
N VAL A 37 -11.02 7.32 -11.50
CA VAL A 37 -10.97 6.26 -12.51
C VAL A 37 -9.52 5.99 -12.93
N GLY A 38 -9.18 4.74 -13.25
CA GLY A 38 -7.84 4.37 -13.71
C GLY A 38 -6.76 4.34 -12.63
N LYS A 39 -7.12 4.58 -11.38
CA LYS A 39 -6.21 4.53 -10.23
C LYS A 39 -6.40 3.23 -9.44
N LEU A 40 -5.33 2.79 -8.76
CA LEU A 40 -5.44 1.72 -7.78
C LEU A 40 -6.28 2.20 -6.60
N LEU A 41 -7.14 1.33 -6.11
CA LEU A 41 -8.01 1.59 -4.97
C LEU A 41 -7.62 0.73 -3.77
N GLN A 42 -7.93 1.22 -2.58
CA GLN A 42 -7.86 0.49 -1.32
C GLN A 42 -9.22 -0.15 -1.01
N LYS A 43 -9.23 -1.28 -0.31
CA LYS A 43 -10.44 -1.89 0.23
C LYS A 43 -11.16 -0.88 1.14
N GLY A 44 -12.47 -0.79 1.01
CA GLY A 44 -13.31 0.05 1.83
C GLY A 44 -13.47 -0.45 3.26
N THR A 45 -14.25 0.25 4.04
CA THR A 45 -14.51 -0.07 5.45
C THR A 45 -15.42 -1.28 5.57
N THR A 46 -16.37 -1.43 4.65
CA THR A 46 -17.28 -2.57 4.57
C THR A 46 -16.89 -3.50 3.41
N ASP A 47 -17.23 -4.78 3.51
CA ASP A 47 -17.01 -5.73 2.42
C ASP A 47 -17.79 -5.33 1.16
N GLY A 48 -17.12 -5.42 0.01
CA GLY A 48 -17.68 -4.99 -1.28
C GLY A 48 -17.52 -3.49 -1.55
N GLU A 49 -16.91 -2.73 -0.66
CA GLU A 49 -16.58 -1.33 -0.88
C GLU A 49 -15.12 -1.13 -1.26
N ALA A 50 -14.87 -0.06 -2.02
CA ALA A 50 -13.51 0.42 -2.30
C ALA A 50 -13.44 1.94 -2.14
N LYS A 51 -12.27 2.43 -1.74
CA LYS A 51 -11.99 3.84 -1.48
C LYS A 51 -10.67 4.29 -2.10
N PRO A 52 -10.45 5.59 -2.26
CA PRO A 52 -9.13 6.10 -2.61
C PRO A 52 -8.09 5.60 -1.60
N ILE A 53 -6.85 5.42 -2.05
CA ILE A 53 -5.77 5.10 -1.11
C ILE A 53 -5.71 6.21 -0.03
N ALA A 54 -5.88 5.82 1.22
CA ALA A 54 -5.87 6.76 2.34
C ALA A 54 -4.54 7.52 2.42
N ALA A 55 -4.56 8.71 2.97
CA ALA A 55 -3.33 9.40 3.34
C ALA A 55 -2.57 8.50 4.31
N LEU A 56 -1.29 8.26 3.98
CA LEU A 56 -0.43 7.60 4.94
C LEU A 56 -0.11 8.61 6.05
N PRO A 57 -0.10 8.18 7.31
CA PRO A 57 0.37 9.04 8.37
C PRO A 57 1.80 9.49 8.06
N ALA A 58 2.14 10.67 8.49
CA ALA A 58 3.54 11.10 8.56
C ALA A 58 4.33 10.05 9.34
N ALA A 59 5.65 9.99 9.12
CA ALA A 59 6.51 9.15 9.94
C ALA A 59 6.20 9.44 11.42
N ASP A 60 5.62 8.45 12.08
CA ASP A 60 5.19 8.55 13.45
C ASP A 60 5.77 7.33 14.17
N ASP A 61 6.63 7.58 15.12
CA ASP A 61 7.38 6.55 15.81
C ASP A 61 6.53 5.77 16.83
N ASP A 62 5.31 6.26 17.14
CA ASP A 62 4.33 5.61 18.01
C ASP A 62 3.07 5.10 17.27
N SER A 63 3.11 5.03 15.94
CA SER A 63 1.93 4.69 15.12
C SER A 63 1.35 3.29 15.40
N VAL A 64 2.14 2.36 15.91
CA VAL A 64 1.76 0.97 16.24
C VAL A 64 1.66 0.73 17.74
N ALA A 65 2.62 1.24 18.53
CA ALA A 65 2.61 1.14 19.99
C ALA A 65 3.20 2.41 20.62
N ASN A 66 2.48 2.94 21.62
CA ASN A 66 2.87 4.10 22.40
C ASN A 66 3.98 3.76 23.42
N ALA A 67 4.67 4.77 23.93
CA ALA A 67 5.72 4.61 24.94
C ALA A 67 5.25 3.92 26.22
N GLY A 68 3.96 3.98 26.53
CA GLY A 68 3.36 3.29 27.69
C GLY A 68 3.11 1.81 27.48
N ASP A 69 3.11 1.33 26.23
CA ASP A 69 2.83 -0.07 25.90
C ASP A 69 4.05 -0.97 26.13
N ILE A 70 5.25 -0.41 25.97
CA ILE A 70 6.51 -1.17 26.03
C ILE A 70 7.52 -0.43 26.91
N ALA A 71 7.92 -1.08 28.01
CA ALA A 71 8.94 -0.57 28.91
C ALA A 71 10.03 -1.63 29.13
N SER A 72 11.26 -1.20 29.45
CA SER A 72 12.31 -2.11 29.90
C SER A 72 11.91 -2.75 31.23
N ALA A 73 12.26 -4.01 31.44
CA ALA A 73 11.95 -4.73 32.66
C ALA A 73 13.06 -5.73 33.03
N ALA A 74 13.24 -5.94 34.33
CA ALA A 74 14.19 -6.91 34.88
C ALA A 74 13.82 -8.38 34.56
N SER A 75 12.65 -8.63 34.00
CA SER A 75 12.21 -9.94 33.52
C SER A 75 11.90 -9.89 32.05
N ALA A 76 12.09 -11.02 31.34
CA ALA A 76 11.69 -11.11 29.94
C ALA A 76 10.19 -10.86 29.76
N GLN A 77 9.83 -10.15 28.72
CA GLN A 77 8.47 -9.76 28.41
C GLN A 77 8.02 -10.41 27.11
N ARG A 78 6.75 -10.77 27.07
CA ARG A 78 6.04 -11.22 25.88
C ARG A 78 4.81 -10.38 25.69
N LEU A 79 4.82 -9.53 24.68
CA LEU A 79 3.80 -8.52 24.41
C LEU A 79 3.08 -8.87 23.11
N PHE A 80 1.77 -8.73 23.09
CA PHE A 80 0.94 -9.06 21.92
C PHE A 80 0.48 -7.80 21.23
N GLY A 81 0.54 -7.80 19.89
CA GLY A 81 0.23 -6.63 19.07
C GLY A 81 -1.22 -6.14 19.18
N ASP A 82 -2.15 -7.01 19.54
CA ASP A 82 -3.57 -6.66 19.76
C ASP A 82 -3.82 -5.83 21.03
N SER A 83 -2.85 -5.82 21.95
CA SER A 83 -2.90 -4.99 23.16
C SER A 83 -2.29 -3.60 23.00
N PHE A 84 -1.66 -3.31 21.88
CA PHE A 84 -1.00 -2.03 21.63
C PHE A 84 -1.99 -0.92 21.32
N THR A 85 -1.70 0.27 21.86
CA THR A 85 -2.52 1.48 21.75
C THR A 85 -1.90 2.53 20.83
N GLY A 86 -1.38 2.08 19.66
CA GLY A 86 -0.73 2.97 18.70
C GLY A 86 -1.64 4.08 18.19
N ALA A 87 -1.04 5.24 17.91
CA ALA A 87 -1.76 6.43 17.48
C ALA A 87 -2.51 6.26 16.14
N THR A 88 -2.03 5.37 15.28
CA THR A 88 -2.56 5.20 13.91
C THR A 88 -3.05 3.78 13.64
N TYR A 89 -2.32 2.77 14.08
CA TYR A 89 -2.55 1.37 13.75
C TYR A 89 -3.05 0.59 14.98
N ALA A 90 -4.35 0.61 15.21
CA ALA A 90 -4.96 -0.13 16.31
C ALA A 90 -4.73 -1.64 16.17
N ALA A 91 -4.54 -2.31 17.32
CA ALA A 91 -4.34 -3.77 17.39
C ALA A 91 -3.22 -4.29 16.47
N GLY A 92 -2.17 -3.51 16.28
CA GLY A 92 -1.00 -3.89 15.47
C GLY A 92 -1.22 -4.03 13.97
N LYS A 93 -2.40 -3.69 13.43
CA LYS A 93 -2.70 -3.76 11.98
C LYS A 93 -2.08 -2.59 11.23
N ILE A 94 -1.33 -2.89 10.17
CA ILE A 94 -0.56 -1.92 9.38
C ILE A 94 -0.99 -2.01 7.91
N VAL A 95 -1.61 -0.95 7.40
CA VAL A 95 -2.10 -0.89 6.01
C VAL A 95 -1.68 0.45 5.40
N PRO A 96 -0.87 0.45 4.33
CA PRO A 96 -0.19 -0.68 3.69
C PRO A 96 0.86 -1.32 4.60
N ALA A 97 1.25 -2.56 4.31
CA ALA A 97 2.33 -3.21 5.06
C ALA A 97 3.64 -2.44 4.89
N GLN A 98 4.31 -2.16 6.01
CA GLN A 98 5.54 -1.37 6.10
C GLN A 98 6.55 -2.06 7.01
N ARG A 99 7.81 -1.69 6.92
CA ARG A 99 8.80 -2.08 7.91
C ARG A 99 8.42 -1.53 9.27
N LEU A 100 8.58 -2.33 10.31
CA LEU A 100 8.44 -1.84 11.68
C LEU A 100 9.68 -1.04 12.05
N MET A 101 9.45 0.06 12.76
CA MET A 101 10.45 0.96 13.29
C MET A 101 10.32 0.97 14.82
N PHE A 102 11.40 0.71 15.52
CA PHE A 102 11.45 0.70 16.99
C PHE A 102 12.34 1.83 17.45
N THR A 103 11.78 2.78 18.19
CA THR A 103 12.50 3.91 18.76
C THR A 103 12.71 3.68 20.25
N LEU A 104 13.96 3.50 20.65
CA LEU A 104 14.35 3.28 22.03
C LEU A 104 14.62 4.60 22.74
N ASN A 105 14.05 4.79 23.91
CA ASN A 105 14.34 5.89 24.83
C ASN A 105 15.06 5.38 26.08
N ASN A 106 15.82 6.24 26.75
CA ASN A 106 16.57 5.91 27.97
C ASN A 106 17.53 4.72 27.81
N HIS A 107 18.56 4.89 27.00
CA HIS A 107 19.48 3.84 26.57
C HIS A 107 20.13 3.06 27.68
N ALA A 108 20.45 3.72 28.83
CA ALA A 108 21.05 3.07 29.96
C ALA A 108 20.21 1.92 30.56
N ASP A 109 18.94 1.85 30.17
CA ASP A 109 18.00 0.85 30.63
C ASP A 109 17.83 -0.32 29.67
N TRP A 110 18.54 -0.29 28.53
CA TRP A 110 18.49 -1.35 27.50
C TRP A 110 19.85 -2.02 27.39
N ASP A 111 19.87 -3.33 27.55
CA ASP A 111 21.09 -4.14 27.37
C ASP A 111 21.24 -4.60 25.92
N ALA A 112 22.47 -4.86 25.50
CA ALA A 112 22.76 -5.47 24.20
C ALA A 112 22.21 -6.89 24.13
N THR A 113 20.95 -7.02 23.73
CA THR A 113 20.21 -8.28 23.63
C THR A 113 19.54 -8.43 22.27
N ILE A 114 18.87 -9.54 22.04
CA ILE A 114 18.14 -9.79 20.79
C ILE A 114 16.64 -9.85 21.10
N MET A 115 15.90 -8.88 20.59
CA MET A 115 14.44 -8.89 20.58
C MET A 115 13.95 -9.79 19.44
N LYS A 116 12.89 -10.57 19.69
CA LYS A 116 12.19 -11.32 18.63
C LYS A 116 10.91 -10.60 18.25
N VAL A 117 10.78 -10.33 16.97
CA VAL A 117 9.61 -9.65 16.40
C VAL A 117 8.85 -10.65 15.55
N LYS A 118 7.62 -10.95 15.92
CA LYS A 118 6.74 -11.82 15.15
C LYS A 118 5.67 -10.99 14.47
N TYR A 119 5.59 -11.07 13.15
CA TYR A 119 4.64 -10.30 12.37
C TYR A 119 4.09 -11.09 11.19
N LEU A 120 2.97 -10.61 10.64
CA LEU A 120 2.35 -11.09 9.42
C LEU A 120 2.84 -10.22 8.26
N THR A 121 3.24 -10.84 7.16
CA THR A 121 3.60 -10.11 5.92
C THR A 121 2.35 -9.69 5.15
N ALA A 122 2.52 -8.85 4.11
CA ALA A 122 1.44 -8.53 3.17
C ALA A 122 0.90 -9.76 2.42
N GLY A 123 1.72 -10.80 2.27
CA GLY A 123 1.34 -12.07 1.65
C GLY A 123 0.61 -13.04 2.57
N GLY A 124 0.49 -12.72 3.86
CA GLY A 124 -0.15 -13.59 4.85
C GLY A 124 0.80 -14.59 5.54
N ASP A 125 2.10 -14.51 5.27
CA ASP A 125 3.10 -15.37 5.91
C ASP A 125 3.47 -14.83 7.30
N ILE A 126 3.65 -15.72 8.26
CA ILE A 126 4.15 -15.38 9.59
C ILE A 126 5.68 -15.43 9.57
N VAL A 127 6.30 -14.32 9.94
CA VAL A 127 7.76 -14.17 10.07
C VAL A 127 8.10 -13.93 11.53
N ILE A 128 9.21 -14.53 11.98
CA ILE A 128 9.86 -14.23 13.25
C ILE A 128 11.26 -13.73 12.91
N GLU A 129 11.58 -12.53 13.33
CA GLU A 129 12.82 -11.84 13.03
C GLU A 129 13.56 -11.48 14.32
N ASP A 130 14.87 -11.66 14.30
CA ASP A 130 15.77 -11.32 15.39
C ASP A 130 16.27 -9.89 15.17
N VAL A 131 15.82 -8.96 16.03
CA VAL A 131 16.21 -7.53 15.95
C VAL A 131 17.16 -7.24 17.12
N PRO A 132 18.45 -6.90 16.86
CA PRO A 132 19.42 -6.63 17.93
C PRO A 132 19.11 -5.28 18.60
N ILE A 133 19.04 -5.27 19.92
CA ILE A 133 18.99 -4.08 20.75
C ILE A 133 20.45 -3.67 21.04
N PRO A 134 20.88 -2.46 20.71
CA PRO A 134 22.25 -2.01 20.96
C PRO A 134 22.43 -1.53 22.40
N ASP A 135 23.69 -1.57 22.86
CA ASP A 135 24.11 -1.16 24.20
C ASP A 135 24.35 0.36 24.35
N SER A 136 24.12 1.15 23.32
CA SER A 136 24.40 2.59 23.38
C SER A 136 23.73 3.42 22.29
N GLY A 137 23.34 4.62 22.67
CA GLY A 137 22.83 5.66 21.77
C GLY A 137 21.34 5.55 21.44
N ASN A 138 20.67 6.69 21.20
CA ASN A 138 19.29 6.69 20.69
C ASN A 138 19.28 6.02 19.33
N THR A 139 18.78 4.81 19.27
CA THR A 139 18.85 4.02 18.03
C THR A 139 17.43 3.70 17.58
N ILE A 140 17.22 3.96 16.33
CA ILE A 140 16.04 3.47 15.63
C ILE A 140 16.41 2.13 15.00
N LEU A 141 15.63 1.10 15.33
CA LEU A 141 15.79 -0.24 14.80
C LEU A 141 14.71 -0.52 13.79
N TYR A 142 14.98 -1.39 12.83
CA TYR A 142 14.01 -1.75 11.80
C TYR A 142 13.95 -3.27 11.64
N THR A 143 12.75 -3.77 11.27
CA THR A 143 12.65 -5.11 10.69
C THR A 143 13.23 -5.10 9.26
N GLU A 144 13.68 -6.24 8.77
CA GLU A 144 14.07 -6.37 7.34
C GLU A 144 12.84 -6.45 6.44
N GLY A 145 11.82 -7.17 6.88
CA GLY A 145 10.59 -7.36 6.13
C GLY A 145 9.48 -6.36 6.46
N ASN A 146 8.49 -6.27 5.56
CA ASN A 146 7.30 -5.44 5.73
C ASN A 146 6.19 -6.20 6.47
N ALA A 147 5.72 -5.64 7.57
CA ALA A 147 4.65 -6.16 8.40
C ALA A 147 3.29 -5.58 7.97
N SER A 148 2.29 -6.42 7.78
CA SER A 148 0.88 -6.03 7.69
C SER A 148 0.18 -6.08 9.04
N MET A 149 0.77 -6.81 9.99
CA MET A 149 0.29 -6.88 11.37
C MET A 149 1.45 -7.29 12.28
N LEU A 150 1.67 -6.52 13.33
CA LEU A 150 2.53 -6.93 14.44
C LEU A 150 1.77 -7.91 15.33
N LEU A 151 2.27 -9.13 15.46
CA LEU A 151 1.62 -10.19 16.24
C LEU A 151 2.14 -10.26 17.67
N GLU A 152 3.48 -10.20 17.82
CA GLU A 152 4.10 -10.43 19.12
C GLU A 152 5.52 -9.83 19.14
N LEU A 153 5.89 -9.27 20.29
CA LEU A 153 7.25 -8.90 20.65
C LEU A 153 7.72 -9.74 21.84
N TYR A 154 8.90 -10.32 21.73
CA TYR A 154 9.59 -10.91 22.87
C TYR A 154 10.85 -10.09 23.15
N ILE A 155 10.88 -9.47 24.33
CA ILE A 155 12.00 -8.65 24.81
C ILE A 155 12.66 -9.38 25.96
N PRO A 156 13.94 -9.74 25.88
CA PRO A 156 14.67 -10.35 27.00
C PRO A 156 14.70 -9.43 28.21
N ALA A 157 15.02 -9.98 29.38
CA ALA A 157 15.24 -9.20 30.61
C ALA A 157 16.29 -8.10 30.38
N GLN A 158 16.03 -6.92 30.90
CA GLN A 158 16.88 -5.72 30.82
C GLN A 158 17.37 -5.35 32.22
N SER A 159 18.50 -4.69 32.32
CA SER A 159 19.05 -4.22 33.61
C SER A 159 18.31 -3.00 34.17
N GLY A 160 17.81 -2.14 33.27
CA GLY A 160 17.05 -0.94 33.63
C GLY A 160 15.54 -1.16 33.62
N THR A 161 14.79 -0.24 34.22
CA THR A 161 13.33 -0.31 34.35
C THR A 161 12.59 0.93 33.87
N ASN A 162 13.30 1.96 33.39
CA ASN A 162 12.70 3.21 32.93
C ASN A 162 12.84 3.44 31.41
N GLY A 163 13.44 2.47 30.69
CA GLY A 163 13.49 2.51 29.23
C GLY A 163 12.09 2.34 28.64
N THR A 164 11.78 3.08 27.61
CA THR A 164 10.55 2.92 26.83
C THR A 164 10.88 2.68 25.36
N MET A 165 10.02 1.97 24.69
CA MET A 165 10.13 1.70 23.25
C MET A 165 8.83 2.13 22.57
N LEU A 166 8.97 2.96 21.56
CA LEU A 166 7.89 3.27 20.62
C LEU A 166 7.96 2.32 19.44
N VAL A 167 6.83 1.93 18.89
CA VAL A 167 6.78 1.14 17.66
C VAL A 167 5.99 1.91 16.61
N GLY A 168 6.66 2.27 15.57
CA GLY A 168 6.11 2.94 14.41
C GLY A 168 6.34 2.15 13.13
N THR A 169 6.17 2.83 12.01
CA THR A 169 6.40 2.27 10.68
C THR A 169 7.36 3.13 9.87
N ASP A 170 8.19 2.50 9.06
CA ASP A 170 9.09 3.20 8.14
C ASP A 170 8.26 3.73 6.94
N PRO A 171 8.11 5.07 6.81
CA PRO A 171 7.27 5.67 5.79
C PRO A 171 7.87 5.59 4.38
N THR A 172 9.06 5.01 4.22
CA THR A 172 9.72 4.88 2.92
C THR A 172 9.54 3.51 2.28
N THR A 173 9.03 2.53 3.02
CA THR A 173 8.85 1.16 2.55
C THR A 173 7.39 0.74 2.60
N TYR A 174 6.87 0.24 1.47
CA TYR A 174 5.48 -0.21 1.35
C TYR A 174 5.42 -1.54 0.61
N ALA A 175 4.57 -2.45 1.09
CA ALA A 175 4.20 -3.65 0.35
C ALA A 175 2.69 -3.71 0.19
N LEU A 176 2.22 -3.86 -1.03
CA LEU A 176 0.81 -3.94 -1.36
C LEU A 176 0.36 -5.40 -1.39
N SER A 177 -0.79 -5.68 -0.80
CA SER A 177 -1.48 -6.96 -0.95
C SER A 177 -2.75 -6.76 -1.79
N ARG A 178 -3.14 -7.78 -2.55
CA ARG A 178 -4.39 -7.72 -3.32
C ARG A 178 -5.64 -7.70 -2.46
N ASP A 179 -5.56 -8.19 -1.22
CA ASP A 179 -6.67 -8.16 -0.28
C ASP A 179 -6.96 -6.74 0.23
N SER A 180 -5.90 -5.94 0.45
CA SER A 180 -6.02 -4.54 0.87
C SER A 180 -6.17 -3.56 -0.30
N TYR A 181 -5.66 -3.94 -1.48
CA TYR A 181 -5.69 -3.16 -2.72
C TYR A 181 -6.26 -4.01 -3.85
N PRO A 182 -7.57 -4.17 -3.89
CA PRO A 182 -8.22 -5.19 -4.69
C PRO A 182 -8.11 -4.97 -6.20
N GLY A 183 -7.93 -3.74 -6.68
CA GLY A 183 -7.81 -3.49 -8.11
C GLY A 183 -7.94 -2.03 -8.51
N ILE A 184 -8.20 -1.82 -9.79
CA ILE A 184 -8.26 -0.51 -10.43
C ILE A 184 -9.70 -0.20 -10.82
N ALA A 185 -10.18 1.02 -10.51
CA ALA A 185 -11.48 1.48 -10.97
C ALA A 185 -11.52 1.56 -12.49
N SER A 186 -12.42 0.81 -13.13
CA SER A 186 -12.64 0.94 -14.55
C SER A 186 -13.68 2.03 -14.85
N ASN A 187 -13.49 2.69 -15.99
CA ASN A 187 -14.52 3.53 -16.53
C ASN A 187 -15.68 2.65 -16.99
N PRO A 188 -16.93 2.89 -16.61
CA PRO A 188 -18.10 2.08 -16.98
C PRO A 188 -18.46 2.14 -18.48
N GLY A 189 -17.54 2.46 -19.30
CA GLY A 189 -17.23 2.03 -20.65
C GLY A 189 -18.23 2.17 -21.79
N PHE A 190 -19.34 2.91 -21.69
CA PHE A 190 -20.22 3.17 -22.84
C PHE A 190 -20.54 4.67 -23.05
N ARG A 191 -19.86 5.53 -22.34
CA ARG A 191 -20.00 6.97 -22.53
C ARG A 191 -18.73 7.52 -23.17
N GLU A 192 -18.91 8.48 -24.04
CA GLU A 192 -17.88 9.16 -24.83
C GLU A 192 -16.60 9.49 -24.04
N PRO A 193 -15.45 9.69 -24.71
CA PRO A 193 -14.20 10.02 -24.05
C PRO A 193 -14.43 11.28 -23.20
N TYR A 194 -14.53 11.07 -21.89
CA TYR A 194 -14.64 12.16 -20.94
C TYR A 194 -13.35 12.98 -20.98
N ALA A 195 -13.49 14.23 -21.34
CA ALA A 195 -12.51 15.24 -20.95
C ALA A 195 -12.43 15.24 -19.42
N ALA A 196 -11.26 14.94 -18.88
CA ALA A 196 -10.99 14.79 -17.44
C ALA A 196 -11.94 13.80 -16.74
N ALA A 197 -11.40 12.67 -16.33
CA ALA A 197 -12.16 11.56 -15.74
C ALA A 197 -13.10 12.05 -14.63
N THR A 198 -14.39 12.03 -14.90
CA THR A 198 -15.39 12.32 -13.86
C THR A 198 -15.24 11.26 -12.78
N PRO A 199 -14.99 11.63 -11.52
CA PRO A 199 -14.89 10.69 -10.43
C PRO A 199 -16.17 9.85 -10.30
N ILE A 200 -16.03 8.59 -9.91
CA ILE A 200 -17.17 7.78 -9.49
C ILE A 200 -17.69 8.39 -8.19
N ALA A 201 -18.97 8.70 -8.15
CA ALA A 201 -19.56 9.36 -6.99
C ALA A 201 -19.62 8.42 -5.78
N ASP A 202 -19.63 8.98 -4.59
CA ASP A 202 -19.86 8.25 -3.35
C ASP A 202 -21.14 7.40 -3.42
N ASN A 203 -21.09 6.20 -2.85
CA ASN A 203 -22.17 5.20 -2.87
C ASN A 203 -22.58 4.70 -4.28
N GLN A 204 -21.83 5.02 -5.31
CA GLN A 204 -22.06 4.51 -6.66
C GLN A 204 -21.44 3.14 -6.85
N THR A 205 -22.20 2.20 -7.44
CA THR A 205 -21.65 0.90 -7.87
C THR A 205 -20.81 1.07 -9.13
N PHE A 206 -19.66 0.42 -9.18
CA PHE A 206 -18.73 0.45 -10.30
C PHE A 206 -18.00 -0.89 -10.49
N ASN A 207 -17.31 -1.03 -11.62
CA ASN A 207 -16.52 -2.21 -11.90
C ASN A 207 -15.07 -2.00 -11.45
N LEU A 208 -14.61 -2.87 -10.59
CA LEU A 208 -13.23 -2.98 -10.14
C LEU A 208 -12.53 -4.08 -10.94
N ILE A 209 -11.42 -3.78 -11.59
CA ILE A 209 -10.63 -4.77 -12.34
C ILE A 209 -9.58 -5.35 -11.41
N ARG A 210 -9.68 -6.66 -11.17
CA ARG A 210 -8.71 -7.43 -10.40
C ARG A 210 -7.67 -8.12 -11.27
N LYS A 211 -8.04 -8.47 -12.49
CA LYS A 211 -7.19 -9.11 -13.49
C LYS A 211 -7.60 -8.67 -14.90
N GLY A 212 -6.61 -8.51 -15.78
CA GLY A 212 -6.86 -8.12 -17.17
C GLY A 212 -5.98 -6.95 -17.62
N LYS A 213 -6.40 -6.26 -18.68
CA LYS A 213 -5.65 -5.17 -19.32
C LYS A 213 -6.43 -3.87 -19.26
N ILE A 214 -5.84 -2.85 -18.68
CA ILE A 214 -6.47 -1.54 -18.46
C ILE A 214 -5.53 -0.40 -18.85
N TRP A 215 -6.06 0.65 -19.45
CA TRP A 215 -5.32 1.88 -19.74
C TRP A 215 -5.25 2.76 -18.50
N VAL A 216 -4.03 3.16 -18.13
CA VAL A 216 -3.77 4.03 -16.97
C VAL A 216 -2.90 5.22 -17.38
N VAL A 217 -3.06 6.34 -16.71
CA VAL A 217 -2.15 7.48 -16.84
C VAL A 217 -0.91 7.20 -15.99
N VAL A 218 0.27 7.42 -16.58
CA VAL A 218 1.57 7.20 -15.93
C VAL A 218 2.24 8.54 -15.62
N GLU A 219 2.87 8.64 -14.45
CA GLU A 219 3.54 9.86 -13.98
C GLU A 219 4.83 10.19 -14.71
N VAL A 220 5.49 9.18 -15.24
CA VAL A 220 6.76 9.30 -15.96
C VAL A 220 6.75 8.37 -17.15
N ALA A 221 7.70 8.55 -18.06
CA ALA A 221 7.90 7.62 -19.17
C ALA A 221 8.05 6.18 -18.67
N VAL A 222 7.38 5.24 -19.34
CA VAL A 222 7.46 3.80 -19.04
C VAL A 222 7.85 3.03 -20.27
N VAL A 223 8.49 1.87 -20.07
CA VAL A 223 8.85 0.95 -21.16
C VAL A 223 8.03 -0.33 -21.03
N LYS A 224 7.75 -0.95 -22.17
CA LYS A 224 7.08 -2.26 -22.21
C LYS A 224 7.85 -3.29 -21.39
N GLY A 225 7.13 -4.05 -20.57
CA GLY A 225 7.69 -5.07 -19.67
C GLY A 225 8.09 -4.54 -18.29
N ALA A 226 8.14 -3.22 -18.08
CA ALA A 226 8.45 -2.66 -16.77
C ALA A 226 7.40 -3.06 -15.74
N PRO A 227 7.81 -3.35 -14.48
CA PRO A 227 6.88 -3.57 -13.37
C PRO A 227 6.10 -2.30 -13.06
N ALA A 228 4.94 -2.44 -12.45
CA ALA A 228 4.12 -1.29 -12.05
C ALA A 228 4.36 -0.94 -10.58
N TYR A 229 4.74 0.29 -10.34
CA TYR A 229 4.80 0.90 -9.01
C TYR A 229 3.65 1.88 -8.84
N VAL A 230 3.10 1.96 -7.66
CA VAL A 230 1.95 2.79 -7.32
C VAL A 230 2.36 3.87 -6.33
N ARG A 231 1.92 5.09 -6.56
CA ARG A 231 2.12 6.21 -5.65
C ARG A 231 1.31 6.03 -4.37
N MET A 232 1.98 6.11 -3.25
CA MET A 232 1.38 5.99 -1.91
C MET A 232 1.22 7.34 -1.22
N VAL A 233 2.04 8.34 -1.59
CA VAL A 233 2.04 9.70 -1.01
C VAL A 233 1.83 10.74 -2.11
N GLU A 234 0.88 11.64 -1.94
CA GLU A 234 0.64 12.74 -2.89
C GLU A 234 1.81 13.70 -2.99
N SER A 235 2.04 14.26 -4.17
CA SER A 235 3.08 15.24 -4.42
C SER A 235 2.66 16.20 -5.56
N GLY A 236 2.34 17.43 -5.20
CA GLY A 236 1.86 18.40 -6.19
C GLY A 236 0.54 18.00 -6.84
N ALA A 237 0.53 17.82 -8.15
CA ALA A 237 -0.63 17.37 -8.92
C ALA A 237 -0.79 15.83 -8.96
N ASP A 238 0.24 15.10 -8.54
CA ASP A 238 0.25 13.64 -8.58
C ASP A 238 -0.52 13.07 -7.39
N VAL A 239 -1.51 12.24 -7.68
CA VAL A 239 -2.42 11.68 -6.67
C VAL A 239 -2.07 10.23 -6.35
N ARG A 240 -2.45 9.79 -5.15
CA ARG A 240 -2.31 8.39 -4.74
C ARG A 240 -3.02 7.45 -5.71
N GLY A 241 -2.46 6.27 -5.90
CA GLY A 241 -2.98 5.27 -6.83
C GLY A 241 -2.50 5.44 -8.27
N GLN A 242 -1.74 6.49 -8.61
CA GLN A 242 -1.10 6.64 -9.92
C GLN A 242 0.05 5.64 -10.11
N PHE A 243 0.38 5.37 -11.38
CA PHE A 243 1.35 4.35 -11.75
C PHE A 243 2.63 4.93 -12.36
N ARG A 244 3.74 4.19 -12.15
CA ARG A 244 5.01 4.41 -12.84
C ARG A 244 5.75 3.10 -13.08
N GLY A 245 6.73 3.10 -14.00
CA GLY A 245 7.48 1.90 -14.40
C GLY A 245 8.80 1.68 -13.66
N SER A 246 9.14 2.50 -12.66
CA SER A 246 10.41 2.42 -11.95
C SER A 246 10.22 2.72 -10.47
N TYR A 247 11.07 2.14 -9.62
CA TYR A 247 11.10 2.43 -8.19
C TYR A 247 11.42 3.91 -7.92
N ALA A 248 10.76 4.48 -6.95
CA ALA A 248 11.11 5.75 -6.30
C ALA A 248 10.59 5.76 -4.86
N ALA A 249 11.09 6.68 -4.04
CA ALA A 249 10.53 6.93 -2.72
C ALA A 249 9.03 7.23 -2.81
N ASN A 250 8.27 6.80 -1.82
CA ASN A 250 6.80 6.96 -1.76
C ASN A 250 6.00 6.14 -2.79
N PHE A 251 6.64 5.12 -3.40
CA PHE A 251 5.99 4.17 -4.31
C PHE A 251 6.11 2.75 -3.81
N ALA A 252 5.06 1.97 -4.01
CA ALA A 252 5.04 0.54 -3.74
C ALA A 252 4.95 -0.26 -5.03
N LEU A 253 5.65 -1.39 -5.09
CA LEU A 253 5.46 -2.36 -6.16
C LEU A 253 4.05 -2.96 -6.08
N TYR A 254 3.28 -2.88 -7.17
CA TYR A 254 2.01 -3.59 -7.26
C TYR A 254 2.24 -5.02 -7.78
N PRO A 255 1.95 -6.04 -6.98
CA PRO A 255 2.30 -7.41 -7.34
C PRO A 255 1.61 -7.88 -8.62
N ASN A 256 2.36 -8.59 -9.46
CA ASN A 256 1.87 -9.19 -10.71
C ASN A 256 1.23 -8.18 -11.68
N ALA A 257 1.77 -6.95 -11.72
CA ALA A 257 1.38 -5.92 -12.67
C ALA A 257 2.58 -5.47 -13.50
N ARG A 258 2.38 -5.30 -14.82
CA ARG A 258 3.41 -4.84 -15.74
C ARG A 258 2.84 -4.03 -16.90
N PHE A 259 3.64 -3.14 -17.43
CA PHE A 259 3.25 -2.36 -18.62
C PHE A 259 3.39 -3.19 -19.90
N LEU A 260 2.37 -3.14 -20.75
CA LEU A 260 2.37 -3.81 -22.06
C LEU A 260 2.76 -2.87 -23.22
N THR A 261 2.73 -1.56 -22.99
CA THR A 261 3.11 -0.54 -23.97
C THR A 261 4.26 0.33 -23.44
N THR A 262 4.99 0.95 -24.36
CA THR A 262 5.93 2.02 -24.03
C THR A 262 5.20 3.36 -24.13
N GLN A 263 5.39 4.23 -23.15
CA GLN A 263 4.93 5.61 -23.14
C GLN A 263 6.13 6.52 -22.89
N ALA A 264 6.40 7.41 -23.84
CA ALA A 264 7.61 8.21 -23.81
C ALA A 264 7.54 9.47 -22.94
N THR A 265 6.33 9.88 -22.55
CA THR A 265 6.10 11.12 -21.78
C THR A 265 5.39 10.86 -20.48
N ALA A 266 5.60 11.74 -19.50
CA ALA A 266 4.76 11.84 -18.31
C ALA A 266 3.31 12.18 -18.70
N ASP A 267 2.37 11.85 -17.81
CA ASP A 267 0.93 12.06 -17.97
C ASP A 267 0.32 11.43 -19.23
N GLY A 268 1.05 10.51 -19.82
CA GLY A 268 0.59 9.76 -20.99
C GLY A 268 -0.12 8.45 -20.61
N LEU A 269 -0.86 7.89 -21.56
CA LEU A 269 -1.58 6.63 -21.38
C LEU A 269 -0.67 5.44 -21.68
N ALA A 270 -0.64 4.47 -20.78
CA ALA A 270 0.01 3.19 -20.96
C ALA A 270 -0.95 2.04 -20.64
N LEU A 271 -0.81 0.94 -21.38
CA LEU A 271 -1.57 -0.28 -21.13
C LEU A 271 -0.90 -1.09 -20.02
N LEU A 272 -1.62 -1.32 -18.92
CA LEU A 272 -1.20 -2.11 -17.77
C LEU A 272 -1.89 -3.47 -17.79
N GLU A 273 -1.13 -4.53 -17.54
CA GLU A 273 -1.64 -5.89 -17.34
C GLU A 273 -1.61 -6.22 -15.84
N LEU A 274 -2.73 -6.73 -15.34
CA LEU A 274 -2.88 -7.32 -14.03
C LEU A 274 -3.03 -8.83 -14.20
N SER A 275 -2.13 -9.64 -13.65
CA SER A 275 -2.11 -11.10 -13.83
C SER A 275 -2.44 -11.89 -12.55
#